data_c688bd92409602cb959ae2bfd18affba
#
_entry.id   c688bd92409602cb959ae2bfd18affba
#
_cell.length_a   1.000
_cell.length_b   1.000
_cell.length_c   1.000
_cell.angle_alpha   90.00
_cell.angle_beta   90.00
_cell.angle_gamma   90.00
#
_symmetry.space_group_name_H-M   'P 1'
#
loop_
_entity.id
_entity.type
_entity.pdbx_description
1 polymer ?
#
loop_
_entity_poly.entity_id
_entity_poly.type
_entity_poly.pdbx_seq_one_letter_code
_entity_poly.pdbx_strand_id
1 'polypeptide(L)'
;SEAEIHARLVEAAGVMPTELVEELRGLLKDEGRAAFRERFMQAMAEDGMVSKLAPVILYRTLGEVLPEGAKEGAVMWPLTLGFAMRDSASLARAGYEGDPITQADELFDAIIAGHSGVVFSRDDMSTAWERMGQEGGIQLALPSLLEELSVLEAGPVDRSKSDFPFALSAGERRDYTANTIYRDFGWRRKDPDGSLRINPDDAANLGIETGDQARIVTSVGSAMARVEVTDRMLPGHVAIPNGFGLDNEDGTRSGVAPNELTSLSDCDKFAGTPHHKFVPARIEAVA
;
A
#
# COMPACT_ATOMS: atom_id res chain seq x y z
N SER A 1 -9.79 -6.06 13.44
CA SER A 1 -9.69 -5.70 12.01
C SER A 1 -8.94 -4.36 11.85
N GLU A 2 -8.46 -4.07 10.65
CA GLU A 2 -7.82 -2.77 10.35
C GLU A 2 -8.78 -1.59 10.56
N ALA A 3 -10.04 -1.75 10.16
CA ALA A 3 -11.06 -0.72 10.34
C ALA A 3 -11.25 -0.35 11.82
N GLU A 4 -11.25 -1.35 12.71
CA GLU A 4 -11.33 -1.12 14.15
C GLU A 4 -10.08 -0.42 14.71
N ILE A 5 -8.89 -0.78 14.21
CA ILE A 5 -7.64 -0.10 14.61
C ILE A 5 -7.70 1.37 14.23
N HIS A 6 -8.07 1.69 12.98
CA HIS A 6 -8.21 3.06 12.53
C HIS A 6 -9.27 3.84 13.32
N ALA A 7 -10.43 3.23 13.60
CA ALA A 7 -11.48 3.86 14.38
C ALA A 7 -10.99 4.23 15.78
N ARG A 8 -10.33 3.29 16.48
CA ARG A 8 -9.76 3.56 17.82
C ARG A 8 -8.67 4.63 17.81
N LEU A 9 -7.84 4.68 16.77
CA LEU A 9 -6.82 5.73 16.64
C LEU A 9 -7.46 7.11 16.47
N VAL A 10 -8.49 7.23 15.62
CA VAL A 10 -9.23 8.48 15.42
C VAL A 10 -9.95 8.92 16.70
N GLU A 11 -10.55 7.98 17.43
CA GLU A 11 -11.20 8.22 18.73
C GLU A 11 -10.18 8.67 19.79
N ALA A 12 -9.04 7.97 19.88
CA ALA A 12 -7.97 8.31 20.82
C ALA A 12 -7.32 9.68 20.53
N ALA A 13 -7.26 10.06 19.26
CA ALA A 13 -6.79 11.38 18.83
C ALA A 13 -7.80 12.52 19.12
N GLY A 14 -9.02 12.18 19.55
CA GLY A 14 -10.07 13.17 19.87
C GLY A 14 -10.63 13.91 18.66
N VAL A 15 -10.47 13.36 17.44
CA VAL A 15 -10.92 14.00 16.19
C VAL A 15 -12.19 13.37 15.61
N MET A 16 -12.74 12.35 16.27
CA MET A 16 -14.01 11.74 15.86
C MET A 16 -15.16 12.74 16.06
N PRO A 17 -16.00 13.01 15.03
CA PRO A 17 -17.17 13.88 15.17
C PRO A 17 -18.32 13.11 15.86
N THR A 18 -18.24 12.94 17.17
CA THR A 18 -19.11 12.07 17.95
C THR A 18 -20.58 12.47 17.86
N GLU A 19 -20.91 13.77 17.86
CA GLU A 19 -22.27 14.28 17.73
C GLU A 19 -22.88 13.88 16.39
N LEU A 20 -22.12 14.02 15.28
CA LEU A 20 -22.56 13.60 13.96
C LEU A 20 -22.74 12.08 13.88
N VAL A 21 -21.84 11.29 14.49
CA VAL A 21 -21.94 9.82 14.52
C VAL A 21 -23.24 9.40 15.22
N GLU A 22 -23.59 10.00 16.35
CA GLU A 22 -24.82 9.70 17.06
C GLU A 22 -26.07 10.15 16.27
N GLU A 23 -26.06 11.35 15.66
CA GLU A 23 -27.11 11.81 14.77
C GLU A 23 -27.33 10.81 13.61
N LEU A 24 -26.27 10.39 12.93
CA LEU A 24 -26.34 9.46 11.81
C LEU A 24 -26.84 8.07 12.23
N ARG A 25 -26.49 7.58 13.43
CA ARG A 25 -27.05 6.35 13.99
C ARG A 25 -28.55 6.46 14.23
N GLY A 26 -28.99 7.60 14.76
CA GLY A 26 -30.40 7.89 14.96
C GLY A 26 -31.17 7.85 13.63
N LEU A 27 -30.69 8.54 12.62
CA LEU A 27 -31.29 8.56 11.29
C LEU A 27 -31.37 7.16 10.64
N LEU A 28 -30.32 6.35 10.74
CA LEU A 28 -30.37 4.98 10.24
C LEU A 28 -31.44 4.13 10.91
N LYS A 29 -31.61 4.31 12.21
CA LYS A 29 -32.57 3.54 13.00
C LYS A 29 -34.02 3.98 12.77
N ASP A 30 -34.26 5.30 12.74
CA ASP A 30 -35.61 5.86 12.83
C ASP A 30 -36.18 6.22 11.44
N GLU A 31 -35.32 6.57 10.46
CA GLU A 31 -35.72 7.06 9.13
C GLU A 31 -35.11 6.28 7.97
N GLY A 32 -34.10 5.44 8.24
CA GLY A 32 -33.50 4.56 7.28
C GLY A 32 -32.35 5.16 6.47
N ARG A 33 -31.87 4.38 5.48
CA ARG A 33 -30.64 4.67 4.72
C ARG A 33 -30.73 5.95 3.88
N ALA A 34 -31.91 6.34 3.42
CA ALA A 34 -32.08 7.55 2.61
C ALA A 34 -31.79 8.83 3.38
N ALA A 35 -32.39 8.98 4.59
CA ALA A 35 -32.13 10.12 5.48
C ALA A 35 -30.67 10.15 5.94
N PHE A 36 -30.11 8.98 6.29
CA PHE A 36 -28.68 8.84 6.60
C PHE A 36 -27.80 9.36 5.45
N ARG A 37 -28.09 8.96 4.21
CA ARG A 37 -27.33 9.39 3.02
C ARG A 37 -27.34 10.89 2.86
N GLU A 38 -28.53 11.50 2.91
CA GLU A 38 -28.68 12.93 2.73
C GLU A 38 -27.86 13.71 3.76
N ARG A 39 -28.00 13.36 5.04
CA ARG A 39 -27.27 14.03 6.13
C ARG A 39 -25.77 13.79 6.07
N PHE A 40 -25.33 12.56 5.75
CA PHE A 40 -23.93 12.24 5.63
C PHE A 40 -23.25 12.98 4.48
N MET A 41 -23.89 13.04 3.32
CA MET A 41 -23.39 13.79 2.15
C MET A 41 -23.32 15.30 2.44
N GLN A 42 -24.33 15.85 3.11
CA GLN A 42 -24.32 17.22 3.57
C GLN A 42 -23.12 17.50 4.49
N ALA A 43 -22.91 16.67 5.50
CA ALA A 43 -21.81 16.83 6.44
C ALA A 43 -20.43 16.78 5.75
N MET A 44 -20.25 15.89 4.78
CA MET A 44 -19.01 15.82 3.99
C MET A 44 -18.79 17.07 3.12
N ALA A 45 -19.85 17.71 2.65
CA ALA A 45 -19.77 18.95 1.89
C ALA A 45 -19.45 20.16 2.78
N GLU A 46 -19.95 20.17 4.00
CA GLU A 46 -19.77 21.24 4.98
C GLU A 46 -18.39 21.19 5.66
N ASP A 47 -17.85 20.01 5.92
CA ASP A 47 -16.58 19.82 6.63
C ASP A 47 -15.65 18.84 5.92
N GLY A 48 -14.53 19.36 5.42
CA GLY A 48 -13.49 18.56 4.78
C GLY A 48 -12.83 17.52 5.72
N MET A 49 -12.91 17.67 7.04
CA MET A 49 -12.46 16.67 8.00
C MET A 49 -13.42 15.47 8.03
N VAL A 50 -14.72 15.72 8.01
CA VAL A 50 -15.74 14.66 7.90
C VAL A 50 -15.52 13.83 6.61
N SER A 51 -15.21 14.50 5.51
CA SER A 51 -14.89 13.81 4.25
C SER A 51 -13.66 12.90 4.37
N LYS A 52 -12.61 13.34 5.07
CA LYS A 52 -11.41 12.51 5.32
C LYS A 52 -11.68 11.34 6.26
N LEU A 53 -12.55 11.53 7.23
CA LEU A 53 -12.93 10.53 8.22
C LEU A 53 -14.10 9.64 7.77
N ALA A 54 -14.65 9.86 6.57
CA ALA A 54 -15.81 9.15 6.05
C ALA A 54 -15.76 7.62 6.23
N PRO A 55 -14.64 6.91 5.93
CA PRO A 55 -14.58 5.46 6.15
C PRO A 55 -14.78 5.06 7.62
N VAL A 56 -14.22 5.82 8.54
CA VAL A 56 -14.33 5.56 9.98
C VAL A 56 -15.74 5.87 10.50
N ILE A 57 -16.34 6.97 10.04
CA ILE A 57 -17.71 7.33 10.35
C ILE A 57 -18.68 6.25 9.85
N LEU A 58 -18.53 5.78 8.61
CA LEU A 58 -19.32 4.68 8.05
C LEU A 58 -19.17 3.40 8.86
N TYR A 59 -17.96 3.06 9.26
CA TYR A 59 -17.68 1.90 10.10
C TYR A 59 -18.41 1.99 11.46
N ARG A 60 -18.47 3.19 12.08
CA ARG A 60 -19.12 3.44 13.38
C ARG A 60 -20.62 3.71 13.28
N THR A 61 -21.18 3.85 12.08
CA THR A 61 -22.60 4.11 11.84
C THR A 61 -23.24 2.98 11.04
N LEU A 62 -23.17 3.01 9.71
CA LEU A 62 -23.73 1.99 8.84
C LEU A 62 -23.21 0.58 9.18
N GLY A 63 -21.93 0.45 9.54
CA GLY A 63 -21.35 -0.83 9.94
C GLY A 63 -22.02 -1.49 11.16
N GLU A 64 -22.61 -0.71 12.07
CA GLU A 64 -23.26 -1.23 13.28
C GLU A 64 -24.62 -1.91 12.98
N VAL A 65 -25.22 -1.61 11.83
CA VAL A 65 -26.52 -2.18 11.42
C VAL A 65 -26.37 -3.28 10.37
N LEU A 66 -25.13 -3.57 9.93
CA LEU A 66 -24.84 -4.68 9.01
C LEU A 66 -24.84 -6.02 9.77
N PRO A 67 -25.01 -7.15 9.07
CA PRO A 67 -24.90 -8.47 9.67
C PRO A 67 -23.58 -8.69 10.41
N GLU A 68 -23.58 -9.58 11.39
CA GLU A 68 -22.39 -9.96 12.14
C GLU A 68 -21.27 -10.42 11.18
N GLY A 69 -20.07 -9.88 11.36
CA GLY A 69 -18.90 -10.13 10.49
C GLY A 69 -18.85 -9.30 9.19
N ALA A 70 -19.86 -8.49 8.91
CA ALA A 70 -19.89 -7.63 7.71
C ALA A 70 -19.67 -6.12 8.00
N LYS A 71 -19.35 -5.76 9.23
CA LYS A 71 -19.21 -4.37 9.69
C LYS A 71 -18.24 -3.55 8.82
N GLU A 72 -17.12 -4.12 8.45
CA GLU A 72 -16.11 -3.51 7.57
C GLU A 72 -16.64 -3.21 6.17
N GLY A 73 -17.66 -3.95 5.74
CA GLY A 73 -18.32 -3.75 4.44
C GLY A 73 -19.00 -2.39 4.28
N ALA A 74 -19.25 -1.66 5.38
CA ALA A 74 -19.86 -0.32 5.32
C ALA A 74 -19.12 0.63 4.40
N VAL A 75 -17.80 0.50 4.25
CA VAL A 75 -16.97 1.34 3.36
C VAL A 75 -17.23 1.08 1.87
N MET A 76 -17.87 -0.03 1.53
CA MET A 76 -18.25 -0.33 0.15
C MET A 76 -19.43 0.51 -0.34
N TRP A 77 -20.27 0.99 0.56
CA TRP A 77 -21.48 1.74 0.19
C TRP A 77 -21.20 3.01 -0.64
N PRO A 78 -20.30 3.92 -0.27
CA PRO A 78 -20.00 5.06 -1.14
C PRO A 78 -19.33 4.65 -2.45
N LEU A 79 -18.67 3.51 -2.52
CA LEU A 79 -18.08 2.99 -3.76
C LEU A 79 -19.18 2.52 -4.71
N THR A 80 -20.22 1.84 -4.20
CA THR A 80 -21.38 1.45 -5.03
C THR A 80 -22.16 2.67 -5.53
N LEU A 81 -22.35 3.70 -4.69
CA LEU A 81 -22.93 4.98 -5.10
C LEU A 81 -22.12 5.66 -6.22
N GLY A 82 -20.80 5.79 -6.02
CA GLY A 82 -19.91 6.41 -7.00
C GLY A 82 -19.88 5.63 -8.32
N PHE A 83 -19.94 4.30 -8.28
CA PHE A 83 -19.98 3.46 -9.46
C PHE A 83 -21.32 3.63 -10.21
N ALA A 84 -22.45 3.55 -9.51
CA ALA A 84 -23.78 3.69 -10.12
C ALA A 84 -24.00 5.07 -10.77
N MET A 85 -23.50 6.13 -10.12
CA MET A 85 -23.55 7.49 -10.69
C MET A 85 -22.72 7.64 -11.95
N ARG A 86 -21.65 6.87 -12.09
CA ARG A 86 -20.77 6.91 -13.26
C ARG A 86 -21.22 5.99 -14.40
N ASP A 87 -21.71 4.79 -14.09
CA ASP A 87 -22.02 3.75 -15.09
C ASP A 87 -23.26 2.92 -14.71
N SER A 88 -24.40 3.61 -14.56
CA SER A 88 -25.71 2.99 -14.30
C SER A 88 -26.08 1.96 -15.38
N ALA A 89 -25.69 2.20 -16.63
CA ALA A 89 -26.01 1.31 -17.74
C ALA A 89 -25.38 -0.09 -17.59
N SER A 90 -24.15 -0.20 -17.07
CA SER A 90 -23.52 -1.50 -16.87
C SER A 90 -24.12 -2.25 -15.68
N LEU A 91 -24.61 -1.54 -14.66
CA LEU A 91 -25.38 -2.10 -13.56
C LEU A 91 -26.72 -2.67 -14.06
N ALA A 92 -27.45 -1.90 -14.88
CA ALA A 92 -28.70 -2.36 -15.49
C ALA A 92 -28.50 -3.64 -16.32
N ARG A 93 -27.42 -3.73 -17.10
CA ARG A 93 -27.07 -4.96 -17.82
C ARG A 93 -26.72 -6.13 -16.90
N ALA A 94 -26.27 -5.85 -15.68
CA ALA A 94 -26.01 -6.86 -14.66
C ALA A 94 -27.26 -7.28 -13.87
N GLY A 95 -28.40 -6.59 -14.08
CA GLY A 95 -29.68 -6.91 -13.47
C GLY A 95 -30.10 -6.01 -12.31
N TYR A 96 -29.38 -4.90 -12.05
CA TYR A 96 -29.77 -3.89 -11.07
C TYR A 96 -30.65 -2.84 -11.76
N GLU A 97 -31.90 -2.72 -11.34
CA GLU A 97 -32.88 -1.88 -11.98
C GLU A 97 -33.10 -0.55 -11.21
N GLY A 98 -33.76 0.40 -11.86
CA GLY A 98 -34.11 1.69 -11.27
C GLY A 98 -33.12 2.81 -11.54
N ASP A 99 -33.22 3.87 -10.75
CA ASP A 99 -32.27 5.01 -10.80
C ASP A 99 -30.92 4.65 -10.16
N PRO A 100 -29.86 5.45 -10.41
CA PRO A 100 -28.52 5.13 -9.92
C PRO A 100 -28.42 4.93 -8.40
N ILE A 101 -29.27 5.59 -7.61
CA ILE A 101 -29.26 5.45 -6.14
C ILE A 101 -29.86 4.09 -5.75
N THR A 102 -30.97 3.72 -6.36
CA THR A 102 -31.59 2.41 -6.17
C THR A 102 -30.64 1.28 -6.55
N GLN A 103 -30.01 1.37 -7.74
CA GLN A 103 -29.02 0.41 -8.19
C GLN A 103 -27.83 0.29 -7.23
N ALA A 104 -27.35 1.40 -6.68
CA ALA A 104 -26.25 1.41 -5.73
C ALA A 104 -26.60 0.71 -4.42
N ASP A 105 -27.78 0.97 -3.88
CA ASP A 105 -28.27 0.36 -2.65
C ASP A 105 -28.51 -1.17 -2.85
N GLU A 106 -29.10 -1.58 -3.98
CA GLU A 106 -29.27 -3.00 -4.34
C GLU A 106 -27.93 -3.71 -4.51
N LEU A 107 -26.96 -3.09 -5.20
CA LEU A 107 -25.61 -3.63 -5.34
C LEU A 107 -24.92 -3.79 -3.99
N PHE A 108 -25.01 -2.76 -3.13
CA PHE A 108 -24.44 -2.80 -1.80
C PHE A 108 -25.03 -3.97 -1.00
N ASP A 109 -26.35 -4.11 -0.97
CA ASP A 109 -27.01 -5.19 -0.25
C ASP A 109 -26.65 -6.58 -0.81
N ALA A 110 -26.50 -6.71 -2.13
CA ALA A 110 -26.02 -7.90 -2.78
C ALA A 110 -24.58 -8.25 -2.38
N ILE A 111 -23.68 -7.25 -2.30
CA ILE A 111 -22.29 -7.44 -1.86
C ILE A 111 -22.25 -7.92 -0.40
N ILE A 112 -23.02 -7.29 0.48
CA ILE A 112 -23.08 -7.67 1.91
C ILE A 112 -23.65 -9.09 2.10
N ALA A 113 -24.65 -9.48 1.30
CA ALA A 113 -25.24 -10.80 1.35
C ALA A 113 -24.44 -11.88 0.61
N GLY A 114 -23.52 -11.51 -0.26
CA GLY A 114 -22.81 -12.40 -1.16
C GLY A 114 -21.67 -13.19 -0.50
N HIS A 115 -21.77 -14.53 -0.45
CA HIS A 115 -20.70 -15.38 0.10
C HIS A 115 -19.54 -15.63 -0.88
N SER A 116 -19.79 -15.56 -2.18
CA SER A 116 -18.82 -15.91 -3.23
C SER A 116 -18.59 -14.79 -4.24
N GLY A 117 -19.02 -13.59 -3.88
CA GLY A 117 -19.00 -12.41 -4.76
C GLY A 117 -20.29 -12.24 -5.54
N VAL A 118 -20.40 -11.09 -6.22
CA VAL A 118 -21.56 -10.70 -7.04
C VAL A 118 -21.10 -10.20 -8.39
N VAL A 119 -21.93 -10.35 -9.41
CA VAL A 119 -21.73 -9.71 -10.71
C VAL A 119 -22.21 -8.26 -10.57
N PHE A 120 -21.31 -7.32 -10.39
CA PHE A 120 -21.65 -5.92 -10.18
C PHE A 120 -21.81 -5.10 -11.46
N SER A 121 -21.30 -5.62 -12.60
CA SER A 121 -21.46 -4.95 -13.88
C SER A 121 -21.35 -5.92 -15.05
N ARG A 122 -21.96 -5.58 -16.16
CA ARG A 122 -21.70 -6.24 -17.45
C ARG A 122 -21.31 -5.19 -18.46
N ASP A 123 -20.17 -5.40 -19.08
CA ASP A 123 -19.64 -4.48 -20.07
C ASP A 123 -20.25 -4.70 -21.45
N ASP A 124 -20.33 -3.64 -22.23
CA ASP A 124 -20.67 -3.68 -23.64
C ASP A 124 -19.43 -3.25 -24.45
N MET A 125 -18.76 -4.24 -25.00
CA MET A 125 -17.54 -4.01 -25.77
C MET A 125 -17.79 -3.22 -27.07
N SER A 126 -19.01 -3.19 -27.57
CA SER A 126 -19.35 -2.40 -28.77
C SER A 126 -19.22 -0.89 -28.50
N THR A 127 -19.41 -0.45 -27.26
CA THR A 127 -19.30 0.96 -26.85
C THR A 127 -17.99 1.29 -26.16
N ALA A 128 -17.02 0.36 -26.09
CA ALA A 128 -15.78 0.51 -25.33
C ALA A 128 -14.99 1.75 -25.78
N TRP A 129 -14.88 1.98 -27.08
CA TRP A 129 -14.13 3.11 -27.63
C TRP A 129 -14.78 4.47 -27.30
N GLU A 130 -16.11 4.56 -27.35
CA GLU A 130 -16.84 5.76 -26.96
C GLU A 130 -16.62 6.10 -25.47
N ARG A 131 -16.66 5.08 -24.63
CA ARG A 131 -16.46 5.23 -23.16
C ARG A 131 -15.04 5.59 -22.77
N MET A 132 -14.06 5.20 -23.58
CA MET A 132 -12.66 5.58 -23.37
C MET A 132 -12.41 7.07 -23.59
N GLY A 133 -13.30 7.77 -24.30
CA GLY A 133 -13.24 9.21 -24.53
C GLY A 133 -11.97 9.68 -25.25
N GLN A 134 -11.27 8.78 -25.96
CA GLN A 134 -10.06 9.09 -26.72
C GLN A 134 -10.37 9.31 -28.19
N GLU A 135 -10.18 10.53 -28.66
CA GLU A 135 -10.17 10.80 -30.08
C GLU A 135 -8.88 10.27 -30.73
N GLY A 136 -9.00 9.55 -31.84
CA GLY A 136 -7.85 9.08 -32.62
C GLY A 136 -7.22 7.78 -32.18
N GLY A 137 -7.76 7.06 -31.17
CA GLY A 137 -7.31 5.76 -30.71
C GLY A 137 -6.33 5.82 -29.52
N ILE A 138 -5.70 4.68 -29.21
CA ILE A 138 -4.78 4.54 -28.07
C ILE A 138 -3.44 5.20 -28.39
N GLN A 139 -3.03 6.15 -27.58
CA GLN A 139 -1.73 6.80 -27.66
C GLN A 139 -0.64 5.88 -27.07
N LEU A 140 0.11 5.19 -27.93
CA LEU A 140 1.22 4.31 -27.52
C LEU A 140 2.55 5.05 -27.42
N ALA A 141 2.76 6.07 -28.24
CA ALA A 141 4.00 6.85 -28.30
C ALA A 141 3.86 8.14 -27.48
N LEU A 142 3.98 8.05 -26.16
CA LEU A 142 3.96 9.21 -25.28
C LEU A 142 5.31 9.94 -25.36
N PRO A 143 5.36 11.25 -25.78
CA PRO A 143 6.62 11.98 -25.95
C PRO A 143 7.52 11.95 -24.73
N SER A 144 6.94 12.09 -23.53
CA SER A 144 7.71 12.06 -22.27
C SER A 144 8.37 10.70 -21.99
N LEU A 145 7.75 9.58 -22.37
CA LEU A 145 8.34 8.26 -22.22
C LEU A 145 9.43 8.00 -23.28
N LEU A 146 9.22 8.51 -24.51
CA LEU A 146 10.22 8.42 -25.57
C LEU A 146 11.47 9.26 -25.26
N GLU A 147 11.29 10.42 -24.64
CA GLU A 147 12.40 11.26 -24.16
C GLU A 147 13.21 10.50 -23.10
N GLU A 148 12.56 9.88 -22.13
CA GLU A 148 13.24 9.08 -21.10
C GLU A 148 13.95 7.86 -21.69
N LEU A 149 13.34 7.20 -22.67
CA LEU A 149 13.95 6.08 -23.38
C LEU A 149 15.26 6.50 -24.08
N SER A 150 15.32 7.70 -24.66
CA SER A 150 16.54 8.22 -25.30
C SER A 150 17.68 8.45 -24.29
N VAL A 151 17.37 8.75 -23.04
CA VAL A 151 18.37 8.84 -21.96
C VAL A 151 19.01 7.47 -21.69
N LEU A 152 18.22 6.39 -21.76
CA LEU A 152 18.72 5.03 -21.57
C LEU A 152 19.64 4.56 -22.72
N GLU A 153 19.46 5.06 -23.94
CA GLU A 153 20.36 4.78 -25.07
C GLU A 153 21.78 5.29 -24.83
N ALA A 154 21.94 6.32 -24.01
CA ALA A 154 23.26 6.88 -23.64
C ALA A 154 24.09 5.95 -22.74
N GLY A 155 23.49 4.86 -22.24
CA GLY A 155 24.13 3.85 -21.40
C GLY A 155 23.37 3.56 -20.10
N PRO A 156 23.80 2.54 -19.35
CA PRO A 156 23.18 2.21 -18.09
C PRO A 156 23.31 3.37 -17.09
N VAL A 157 22.23 3.66 -16.39
CA VAL A 157 22.24 4.66 -15.33
C VAL A 157 23.00 4.12 -14.14
N ASP A 158 24.23 4.57 -13.96
CA ASP A 158 25.01 4.30 -12.76
C ASP A 158 24.60 5.30 -11.66
N ARG A 159 23.99 4.78 -10.61
CA ARG A 159 23.60 5.57 -9.42
C ARG A 159 24.65 5.52 -8.31
N SER A 160 25.71 4.69 -8.47
CA SER A 160 26.80 4.64 -7.50
C SER A 160 27.50 5.99 -7.42
N LYS A 161 28.03 6.30 -6.26
CA LYS A 161 28.83 7.49 -5.99
C LYS A 161 30.12 7.05 -5.32
N SER A 162 31.18 7.85 -5.45
CA SER A 162 32.47 7.55 -4.80
C SER A 162 32.34 7.24 -3.31
N ASP A 163 31.42 7.93 -2.61
CA ASP A 163 31.19 7.74 -1.18
C ASP A 163 30.23 6.59 -0.85
N PHE A 164 29.50 6.09 -1.85
CA PHE A 164 28.51 5.01 -1.77
C PHE A 164 28.67 4.03 -2.92
N PRO A 165 29.74 3.19 -2.91
CA PRO A 165 30.13 2.37 -4.05
C PRO A 165 29.23 1.15 -4.30
N PHE A 166 28.35 0.80 -3.35
CA PHE A 166 27.45 -0.34 -3.47
C PHE A 166 26.05 0.05 -3.90
N ALA A 167 25.42 -0.80 -4.70
CA ALA A 167 24.00 -0.77 -4.97
C ALA A 167 23.26 -1.65 -3.94
N LEU A 168 22.54 -1.03 -3.00
CA LEU A 168 21.74 -1.72 -2.01
C LEU A 168 20.34 -2.02 -2.55
N SER A 169 19.96 -3.30 -2.60
CA SER A 169 18.57 -3.73 -2.71
C SER A 169 17.94 -3.73 -1.31
N ALA A 170 17.28 -2.62 -0.94
CA ALA A 170 16.58 -2.49 0.32
C ALA A 170 15.20 -3.14 0.20
N GLY A 171 14.98 -4.24 0.92
CA GLY A 171 13.72 -4.97 0.91
C GLY A 171 13.66 -6.13 -0.09
N GLU A 172 14.72 -6.91 -0.18
CA GLU A 172 14.72 -8.18 -0.91
C GLU A 172 13.61 -9.10 -0.38
N ARG A 173 12.87 -9.75 -1.29
CA ARG A 173 11.94 -10.81 -0.92
C ARG A 173 12.69 -12.13 -0.80
N ARG A 174 12.59 -12.73 0.39
CA ARG A 174 13.07 -14.09 0.66
C ARG A 174 11.89 -15.02 0.90
N ASP A 175 12.09 -16.34 0.80
CA ASP A 175 11.02 -17.35 0.89
C ASP A 175 10.09 -17.18 2.11
N TYR A 176 10.63 -16.63 3.19
CA TYR A 176 9.96 -16.47 4.49
C TYR A 176 9.60 -15.02 4.83
N THR A 177 9.86 -14.06 3.95
CA THR A 177 9.59 -12.63 4.21
C THR A 177 8.59 -11.99 3.27
N ALA A 178 7.87 -12.71 2.44
CA ALA A 178 6.94 -12.18 1.43
C ALA A 178 6.53 -10.71 1.74
N ASN A 179 5.36 -10.27 1.78
CA ASN A 179 4.98 -8.91 2.22
C ASN A 179 4.56 -8.85 3.71
N THR A 180 4.91 -9.86 4.47
CA THR A 180 4.42 -10.05 5.84
C THR A 180 5.59 -9.99 6.81
N ILE A 181 5.35 -9.36 7.95
CA ILE A 181 6.28 -9.35 9.07
C ILE A 181 6.04 -10.62 9.89
N TYR A 182 6.98 -11.54 9.85
CA TYR A 182 6.94 -12.73 10.67
C TYR A 182 7.71 -12.49 11.97
N ARG A 183 6.98 -12.35 13.09
CA ARG A 183 7.58 -12.22 14.42
C ARG A 183 7.98 -13.55 15.02
N ASP A 184 7.36 -14.65 14.58
CA ASP A 184 7.68 -16.00 15.04
C ASP A 184 9.07 -16.43 14.57
N PHE A 185 9.95 -16.72 15.52
CA PHE A 185 11.33 -17.16 15.28
C PHE A 185 11.41 -18.50 14.54
N GLY A 186 10.43 -19.38 14.70
CA GLY A 186 10.35 -20.65 13.98
C GLY A 186 10.25 -20.48 12.47
N TRP A 187 9.54 -19.44 12.03
CA TRP A 187 9.43 -19.09 10.62
C TRP A 187 10.70 -18.42 10.07
N ARG A 188 11.45 -17.71 10.92
CA ARG A 188 12.70 -16.99 10.56
C ARG A 188 13.97 -17.78 10.85
N ARG A 189 13.86 -19.05 11.24
CA ARG A 189 15.02 -19.87 11.67
C ARG A 189 16.20 -19.95 10.69
N LYS A 190 15.97 -19.75 9.38
CA LYS A 190 17.02 -19.77 8.36
C LYS A 190 17.83 -18.49 8.30
N ASP A 191 17.23 -17.37 8.67
CA ASP A 191 17.85 -16.05 8.70
C ASP A 191 17.12 -15.19 9.75
N PRO A 192 17.39 -15.43 11.04
CA PRO A 192 16.64 -14.79 12.14
C PRO A 192 16.86 -13.28 12.18
N ASP A 193 17.99 -12.81 11.68
CA ASP A 193 18.42 -11.41 11.77
C ASP A 193 18.22 -10.63 10.47
N GLY A 194 17.76 -11.26 9.39
CA GLY A 194 17.62 -10.58 8.10
C GLY A 194 18.96 -10.08 7.57
N SER A 195 19.89 -11.02 7.33
CA SER A 195 21.28 -10.71 7.04
C SER A 195 21.48 -9.85 5.80
N LEU A 196 22.49 -8.97 5.86
CA LEU A 196 23.06 -8.28 4.71
C LEU A 196 23.81 -9.28 3.84
N ARG A 197 23.32 -9.49 2.63
CA ARG A 197 24.01 -10.31 1.62
C ARG A 197 25.03 -9.50 0.86
N ILE A 198 26.24 -10.04 0.74
CA ILE A 198 27.37 -9.42 0.05
C ILE A 198 28.15 -10.44 -0.76
N ASN A 199 28.72 -10.03 -1.91
CA ASN A 199 29.57 -10.86 -2.74
C ASN A 199 30.87 -11.23 -2.01
N PRO A 200 31.43 -12.47 -2.24
CA PRO A 200 32.68 -12.91 -1.59
C PRO A 200 33.88 -11.99 -1.83
N ASP A 201 34.07 -11.48 -3.03
CA ASP A 201 35.20 -10.59 -3.35
C ASP A 201 35.07 -9.24 -2.62
N ASP A 202 33.86 -8.69 -2.55
CA ASP A 202 33.57 -7.45 -1.83
C ASP A 202 33.78 -7.63 -0.32
N ALA A 203 33.30 -8.75 0.20
CA ALA A 203 33.48 -9.10 1.63
C ALA A 203 34.96 -9.23 1.99
N ALA A 204 35.75 -9.92 1.14
CA ALA A 204 37.20 -10.07 1.33
C ALA A 204 37.92 -8.69 1.31
N ASN A 205 37.55 -7.82 0.37
CA ASN A 205 38.11 -6.46 0.28
C ASN A 205 37.81 -5.61 1.52
N LEU A 206 36.67 -5.84 2.18
CA LEU A 206 36.27 -5.14 3.40
C LEU A 206 36.76 -5.85 4.68
N GLY A 207 37.33 -7.05 4.58
CA GLY A 207 37.74 -7.87 5.72
C GLY A 207 36.56 -8.35 6.57
N ILE A 208 35.44 -8.70 5.93
CA ILE A 208 34.19 -9.12 6.60
C ILE A 208 33.89 -10.57 6.25
N GLU A 209 33.45 -11.35 7.22
CA GLU A 209 33.06 -12.75 7.07
C GLU A 209 31.57 -12.97 7.38
N THR A 210 31.06 -14.12 7.00
CA THR A 210 29.69 -14.51 7.36
C THR A 210 29.54 -14.59 8.88
N GLY A 211 28.55 -13.90 9.42
CA GLY A 211 28.27 -13.83 10.85
C GLY A 211 28.75 -12.54 11.50
N ASP A 212 29.64 -11.79 10.88
CA ASP A 212 30.10 -10.50 11.37
C ASP A 212 28.99 -9.46 11.37
N GLN A 213 29.23 -8.37 12.08
CA GLN A 213 28.40 -7.16 12.02
C GLN A 213 29.02 -6.16 11.02
N ALA A 214 28.19 -5.63 10.15
CA ALA A 214 28.57 -4.52 9.28
C ALA A 214 27.59 -3.36 9.42
N ARG A 215 28.10 -2.15 9.21
CA ARG A 215 27.28 -0.95 9.15
C ARG A 215 26.94 -0.65 7.68
N ILE A 216 25.65 -0.55 7.39
CA ILE A 216 25.15 -0.07 6.10
C ILE A 216 24.95 1.43 6.26
N VAL A 217 25.52 2.24 5.38
CA VAL A 217 25.38 3.70 5.36
C VAL A 217 24.83 4.14 4.02
N THR A 218 23.79 4.95 4.04
CA THR A 218 23.21 5.62 2.87
C THR A 218 23.15 7.13 3.10
N SER A 219 22.71 7.90 2.12
CA SER A 219 22.49 9.34 2.29
C SER A 219 21.35 9.68 3.27
N VAL A 220 20.52 8.70 3.63
CA VAL A 220 19.35 8.88 4.51
C VAL A 220 19.67 8.53 5.96
N GLY A 221 20.45 7.46 6.17
CA GLY A 221 20.73 6.96 7.50
C GLY A 221 21.73 5.82 7.51
N SER A 222 21.86 5.18 8.65
CA SER A 222 22.71 4.00 8.82
C SER A 222 22.06 2.96 9.72
N ALA A 223 22.38 1.69 9.47
CA ALA A 223 21.89 0.58 10.28
C ALA A 223 22.96 -0.52 10.40
N MET A 224 22.89 -1.29 11.49
CA MET A 224 23.73 -2.45 11.72
C MET A 224 23.06 -3.70 11.21
N ALA A 225 23.79 -4.54 10.49
CA ALA A 225 23.30 -5.80 9.97
C ALA A 225 24.31 -6.93 10.15
N ARG A 226 23.82 -8.13 10.40
CA ARG A 226 24.62 -9.34 10.34
C ARG A 226 24.93 -9.69 8.88
N VAL A 227 26.13 -10.15 8.57
CA VAL A 227 26.59 -10.42 7.20
C VAL A 227 26.33 -11.88 6.81
N GLU A 228 25.87 -12.10 5.58
CA GLU A 228 25.86 -13.36 4.85
C GLU A 228 26.69 -13.19 3.56
N VAL A 229 27.89 -13.75 3.52
CA VAL A 229 28.72 -13.76 2.31
C VAL A 229 28.17 -14.83 1.36
N THR A 230 27.84 -14.46 0.12
CA THR A 230 27.23 -15.39 -0.84
C THR A 230 27.51 -15.00 -2.29
N ASP A 231 27.80 -16.01 -3.12
CA ASP A 231 27.99 -15.89 -4.57
C ASP A 231 26.72 -15.57 -5.36
N ARG A 232 25.56 -15.55 -4.67
CA ARG A 232 24.30 -15.09 -5.25
C ARG A 232 24.26 -13.58 -5.48
N MET A 233 25.14 -12.83 -4.84
CA MET A 233 25.30 -11.39 -5.04
C MET A 233 26.36 -11.11 -6.07
N LEU A 234 26.07 -10.19 -6.99
CA LEU A 234 27.06 -9.68 -7.92
C LEU A 234 28.02 -8.71 -7.19
N PRO A 235 29.29 -8.60 -7.63
CA PRO A 235 30.20 -7.58 -7.10
C PRO A 235 29.58 -6.18 -7.16
N GLY A 236 29.80 -5.39 -6.11
CA GLY A 236 29.23 -4.07 -5.98
C GLY A 236 27.74 -4.02 -5.59
N HIS A 237 27.09 -5.17 -5.37
CA HIS A 237 25.69 -5.27 -5.00
C HIS A 237 25.52 -5.91 -3.62
N VAL A 238 24.62 -5.34 -2.82
CA VAL A 238 24.25 -5.86 -1.50
C VAL A 238 22.74 -5.87 -1.34
N ALA A 239 22.23 -6.72 -0.46
CA ALA A 239 20.77 -6.81 -0.23
C ALA A 239 20.41 -7.06 1.23
N ILE A 240 19.33 -6.45 1.69
CA ILE A 240 18.66 -6.73 2.95
C ILE A 240 17.19 -7.10 2.71
N PRO A 241 16.59 -7.99 3.50
CA PRO A 241 15.21 -8.42 3.30
C PRO A 241 14.19 -7.44 3.89
N ASN A 242 12.95 -7.55 3.43
CA ASN A 242 11.78 -6.96 4.08
C ASN A 242 11.42 -7.68 5.38
N GLY A 243 10.63 -7.02 6.23
CA GLY A 243 9.98 -7.63 7.38
C GLY A 243 10.83 -7.73 8.63
N PHE A 244 11.89 -6.95 8.71
CA PHE A 244 12.80 -6.85 9.83
C PHE A 244 12.86 -5.42 10.40
N GLY A 245 13.67 -5.21 11.44
CA GLY A 245 13.87 -3.91 12.07
C GLY A 245 12.78 -3.52 13.06
N LEU A 246 12.07 -4.51 13.59
CA LEU A 246 11.09 -4.30 14.65
C LEU A 246 11.72 -4.49 16.03
N ASP A 247 11.31 -3.64 16.94
CA ASP A 247 11.66 -3.80 18.35
C ASP A 247 10.82 -4.94 18.95
N ASN A 248 11.48 -5.83 19.69
CA ASN A 248 10.84 -6.91 20.42
C ASN A 248 10.43 -6.42 21.83
N GLU A 249 9.55 -7.19 22.50
CA GLU A 249 9.08 -6.85 23.86
C GLU A 249 10.21 -6.82 24.91
N ASP A 250 11.28 -7.59 24.67
CA ASP A 250 12.48 -7.63 25.51
C ASP A 250 13.48 -6.49 25.25
N GLY A 251 13.13 -5.54 24.36
CA GLY A 251 13.98 -4.42 23.97
C GLY A 251 15.06 -4.77 22.95
N THR A 252 15.11 -6.02 22.46
CA THR A 252 16.02 -6.40 21.36
C THR A 252 15.41 -6.02 20.02
N ARG A 253 16.27 -5.86 19.01
CA ARG A 253 15.87 -5.57 17.64
C ARG A 253 16.42 -6.61 16.68
N SER A 254 15.57 -7.16 15.82
CA SER A 254 15.99 -8.15 14.82
C SER A 254 16.11 -7.49 13.44
N GLY A 255 17.33 -7.43 12.93
CA GLY A 255 17.66 -6.97 11.58
C GLY A 255 17.40 -5.47 11.35
N VAL A 256 17.28 -5.11 10.07
CA VAL A 256 17.18 -3.73 9.60
C VAL A 256 15.81 -3.45 8.99
N ALA A 257 15.21 -2.33 9.34
CA ALA A 257 14.05 -1.80 8.62
C ALA A 257 14.54 -1.10 7.34
N PRO A 258 14.24 -1.60 6.14
CA PRO A 258 14.71 -0.98 4.89
C PRO A 258 14.37 0.50 4.75
N ASN A 259 13.24 0.93 5.33
CA ASN A 259 12.79 2.33 5.26
C ASN A 259 13.70 3.32 6.02
N GLU A 260 14.56 2.84 6.92
CA GLU A 260 15.56 3.69 7.59
C GLU A 260 16.72 4.08 6.66
N LEU A 261 16.88 3.36 5.54
CA LEU A 261 17.96 3.52 4.58
C LEU A 261 17.50 4.09 3.24
N THR A 262 16.19 4.32 3.05
CA THR A 262 15.59 4.73 1.79
C THR A 262 14.84 6.05 1.90
N SER A 263 14.66 6.74 0.78
CA SER A 263 13.91 8.00 0.71
C SER A 263 12.79 7.93 -0.32
N LEU A 264 11.65 8.55 -0.02
CA LEU A 264 10.56 8.75 -0.97
C LEU A 264 10.88 9.81 -2.05
N SER A 265 11.89 10.66 -1.81
CA SER A 265 12.32 11.65 -2.80
C SER A 265 13.14 11.05 -3.94
N ASP A 266 13.72 9.86 -3.76
CA ASP A 266 14.40 9.11 -4.82
C ASP A 266 13.43 8.11 -5.45
N CYS A 267 12.68 8.57 -6.44
CA CYS A 267 11.63 7.81 -7.11
C CYS A 267 11.68 8.01 -8.63
N ASP A 268 11.00 7.11 -9.35
CA ASP A 268 10.83 7.30 -10.78
C ASP A 268 9.93 8.51 -11.09
N LYS A 269 10.20 9.12 -12.22
CA LYS A 269 9.65 10.40 -12.66
C LYS A 269 8.16 10.32 -13.02
N PHE A 270 7.64 9.14 -13.36
CA PHE A 270 6.28 8.98 -13.89
C PHE A 270 5.30 8.42 -12.85
N ALA A 271 5.67 7.31 -12.23
CA ALA A 271 4.82 6.63 -11.27
C ALA A 271 5.12 7.01 -9.80
N GLY A 272 6.22 7.73 -9.55
CA GLY A 272 6.64 8.08 -8.20
C GLY A 272 7.05 6.86 -7.36
N THR A 273 7.41 5.74 -8.02
CA THR A 273 7.83 4.53 -7.32
C THR A 273 9.25 4.71 -6.76
N PRO A 274 9.46 4.56 -5.45
CA PRO A 274 10.78 4.71 -4.85
C PRO A 274 11.80 3.71 -5.39
N HIS A 275 13.01 4.16 -5.65
CA HIS A 275 14.11 3.35 -6.15
C HIS A 275 14.77 2.49 -5.06
N HIS A 276 13.97 1.86 -4.21
CA HIS A 276 14.43 1.06 -3.07
C HIS A 276 15.23 -0.21 -3.45
N LYS A 277 15.26 -0.58 -4.74
CA LYS A 277 16.09 -1.71 -5.23
C LYS A 277 17.46 -1.29 -5.75
N PHE A 278 17.76 -0.01 -5.77
CA PHE A 278 19.05 0.55 -6.18
C PHE A 278 19.37 1.79 -5.35
N VAL A 279 19.65 1.58 -4.07
CA VAL A 279 20.03 2.66 -3.14
C VAL A 279 21.54 2.73 -3.05
N PRO A 280 22.18 3.86 -3.37
CA PRO A 280 23.61 4.03 -3.17
C PRO A 280 23.98 3.83 -1.70
N ALA A 281 24.90 2.92 -1.42
CA ALA A 281 25.30 2.57 -0.06
C ALA A 281 26.81 2.38 0.09
N ARG A 282 27.30 2.53 1.33
CA ARG A 282 28.63 2.14 1.78
C ARG A 282 28.48 1.08 2.88
N ILE A 283 29.33 0.07 2.82
CA ILE A 283 29.40 -0.98 3.83
C ILE A 283 30.69 -0.80 4.61
N GLU A 284 30.58 -0.77 5.92
CA GLU A 284 31.70 -0.59 6.85
C GLU A 284 31.82 -1.80 7.76
N ALA A 285 33.01 -2.39 7.82
CA ALA A 285 33.33 -3.39 8.84
C ALA A 285 33.21 -2.75 10.25
N VAL A 286 32.70 -3.51 11.19
CA VAL A 286 32.62 -3.10 12.59
C VAL A 286 33.53 -4.03 13.39
N ALA A 287 34.53 -3.44 14.03
CA ALA A 287 35.51 -4.14 14.84
C ALA A 287 34.89 -4.76 16.11
#